data_04b98d7ff0bc36a53ae06c1c28ed1331
#
_entry.id   04b98d7ff0bc36a53ae06c1c28ed1331
#
_cell.length_a   1.000
_cell.length_b   1.000
_cell.length_c   1.000
_cell.angle_alpha   90.00
_cell.angle_beta   90.00
_cell.angle_gamma   90.00
#
_symmetry.space_group_name_H-M   'P 1'
#
loop_
_entity.id
_entity.type
_entity.pdbx_description
1 polymer ?
#
loop_
_entity_poly.entity_id
_entity_poly.type
_entity_poly.pdbx_seq_one_letter_code
_entity_poly.pdbx_strand_id
1 'polypeptide(L)'
;MSVANTASISANIAGRYAQALFDLVSEQGAIDALAPQVQALDAALRDSADLRTLIGSPLYSREQQEAAIGSIAERMGLMPVLANTLRLMAQNRRLFALPQLVDRLTALVADARGEVTADVVAAAPLNAEQERRLTETLAQKSGKIVKLNTRVDEGLIGGMIVKLGSQMIDSSIRSKLASLQNVMKEVG
;
A
#
# COMPACT_ATOMS: atom_id res chain seq x y z
N MET A 1 10.93 -14.11 19.96
CA MET A 1 9.69 -13.32 19.67
C MET A 1 9.35 -13.49 18.21
N SER A 2 8.09 -13.86 17.90
CA SER A 2 7.69 -14.23 16.53
C SER A 2 7.63 -13.00 15.62
N VAL A 3 8.11 -13.12 14.38
CA VAL A 3 8.10 -12.09 13.33
C VAL A 3 6.68 -11.54 13.10
N ALA A 4 5.66 -12.38 13.25
CA ALA A 4 4.26 -12.01 13.15
C ALA A 4 3.81 -10.96 14.19
N ASN A 5 4.38 -11.00 15.40
CA ASN A 5 4.03 -10.05 16.47
C ASN A 5 4.63 -8.66 16.22
N THR A 6 5.84 -8.60 15.66
CA THR A 6 6.51 -7.34 15.31
C THR A 6 5.80 -6.63 14.16
N ALA A 7 5.35 -7.37 13.14
CA ALA A 7 4.59 -6.81 12.02
C ALA A 7 3.23 -6.23 12.46
N SER A 8 2.55 -6.90 13.40
CA SER A 8 1.28 -6.42 13.97
C SER A 8 1.47 -5.13 14.79
N ILE A 9 2.54 -5.04 15.57
CA ILE A 9 2.85 -3.85 16.39
C ILE A 9 3.18 -2.65 15.48
N SER A 10 4.02 -2.84 14.45
CA SER A 10 4.35 -1.77 13.50
C SER A 10 3.13 -1.28 12.73
N ALA A 11 2.25 -2.18 12.30
CA ALA A 11 1.01 -1.82 11.63
C ALA A 11 0.06 -0.99 12.51
N ASN A 12 -0.07 -1.36 13.80
CA ASN A 12 -0.89 -0.60 14.75
C ASN A 12 -0.31 0.79 15.04
N ILE A 13 1.01 0.89 15.20
CA ILE A 13 1.69 2.17 15.38
C ILE A 13 1.48 3.05 14.13
N ALA A 14 1.80 2.52 12.96
CA ALA A 14 1.65 3.21 11.69
C ALA A 14 0.21 3.68 11.45
N GLY A 15 -0.78 2.83 11.75
CA GLY A 15 -2.19 3.17 11.60
C GLY A 15 -2.61 4.38 12.43
N ARG A 16 -2.14 4.50 13.66
CA ARG A 16 -2.44 5.66 14.53
C ARG A 16 -1.83 6.96 14.01
N TYR A 17 -0.56 6.92 13.57
CA TYR A 17 0.10 8.10 13.00
C TYR A 17 -0.52 8.48 11.66
N ALA A 18 -0.81 7.50 10.80
CA ALA A 18 -1.43 7.75 9.51
C ALA A 18 -2.82 8.37 9.63
N GLN A 19 -3.65 7.87 10.55
CA GLN A 19 -4.98 8.41 10.78
C GLN A 19 -4.90 9.85 11.29
N ALA A 20 -4.09 10.12 12.33
CA ALA A 20 -3.95 11.45 12.91
C ALA A 20 -3.41 12.47 11.88
N LEU A 21 -2.42 12.08 11.07
CA LEU A 21 -1.88 12.93 10.00
C LEU A 21 -2.95 13.18 8.93
N PHE A 22 -3.65 12.13 8.50
CA PHE A 22 -4.69 12.24 7.50
C PHE A 22 -5.84 13.15 7.94
N ASP A 23 -6.30 13.04 9.19
CA ASP A 23 -7.36 13.88 9.75
C ASP A 23 -6.93 15.35 9.73
N LEU A 24 -5.70 15.68 10.18
CA LEU A 24 -5.16 17.05 10.15
C LEU A 24 -5.08 17.62 8.72
N VAL A 25 -4.63 16.81 7.75
CA VAL A 25 -4.52 17.23 6.36
C VAL A 25 -5.90 17.38 5.72
N SER A 26 -6.84 16.50 6.08
CA SER A 26 -8.24 16.56 5.63
C SER A 26 -8.94 17.83 6.12
N GLU A 27 -8.75 18.19 7.40
CA GLU A 27 -9.28 19.44 7.98
C GLU A 27 -8.74 20.69 7.24
N GLN A 28 -7.50 20.61 6.74
CA GLN A 28 -6.88 21.68 5.96
C GLN A 28 -7.28 21.66 4.47
N GLY A 29 -8.07 20.67 4.02
CA GLY A 29 -8.43 20.50 2.62
C GLY A 29 -7.23 20.21 1.69
N ALA A 30 -6.13 19.66 2.23
CA ALA A 30 -4.85 19.51 1.53
C ALA A 30 -4.55 18.05 1.11
N ILE A 31 -5.57 17.18 1.00
CA ILE A 31 -5.41 15.77 0.62
C ILE A 31 -4.73 15.63 -0.75
N ASP A 32 -5.06 16.51 -1.69
CA ASP A 32 -4.48 16.49 -3.04
C ASP A 32 -2.98 16.83 -3.05
N ALA A 33 -2.53 17.66 -2.11
CA ALA A 33 -1.11 17.97 -1.93
C ALA A 33 -0.37 16.85 -1.19
N LEU A 34 -1.05 16.08 -0.33
CA LEU A 34 -0.46 14.95 0.39
C LEU A 34 -0.12 13.78 -0.55
N ALA A 35 -0.99 13.47 -1.51
CA ALA A 35 -0.85 12.29 -2.36
C ALA A 35 0.50 12.18 -3.09
N PRO A 36 0.98 13.21 -3.83
CA PRO A 36 2.27 13.12 -4.51
C PRO A 36 3.45 13.01 -3.53
N GLN A 37 3.32 13.57 -2.33
CA GLN A 37 4.38 13.50 -1.31
C GLN A 37 4.50 12.11 -0.70
N VAL A 38 3.37 11.43 -0.47
CA VAL A 38 3.34 10.04 -0.01
C VAL A 38 3.95 9.12 -1.08
N GLN A 39 3.63 9.33 -2.36
CA GLN A 39 4.22 8.57 -3.47
C GLN A 39 5.73 8.80 -3.59
N ALA A 40 6.20 10.05 -3.45
CA ALA A 40 7.62 10.35 -3.47
C ALA A 40 8.36 9.70 -2.30
N LEU A 41 7.75 9.66 -1.12
CA LEU A 41 8.32 9.00 0.05
C LEU A 41 8.37 7.47 -0.12
N ASP A 42 7.34 6.86 -0.72
CA ASP A 42 7.32 5.45 -1.08
C ASP A 42 8.45 5.10 -2.06
N ALA A 43 8.61 5.89 -3.13
CA ALA A 43 9.68 5.73 -4.09
C ALA A 43 11.05 5.84 -3.40
N ALA A 44 11.27 6.86 -2.55
CA ALA A 44 12.52 7.03 -1.81
C ALA A 44 12.83 5.82 -0.90
N LEU A 45 11.82 5.22 -0.27
CA LEU A 45 11.97 4.01 0.55
C LEU A 45 12.34 2.78 -0.30
N ARG A 46 11.83 2.66 -1.50
CA ARG A 46 12.16 1.56 -2.42
C ARG A 46 13.55 1.69 -3.00
N ASP A 47 13.92 2.89 -3.40
CA ASP A 47 15.15 3.14 -4.17
C ASP A 47 16.38 3.28 -3.28
N SER A 48 16.24 3.81 -2.03
CA SER A 48 17.34 4.06 -1.14
C SER A 48 17.54 2.95 -0.10
N ALA A 49 18.60 2.16 -0.24
CA ALA A 49 19.04 1.20 0.78
C ALA A 49 19.47 1.90 2.07
N ASP A 50 20.11 3.07 1.96
CA ASP A 50 20.59 3.85 3.10
C ASP A 50 19.41 4.36 3.94
N LEU A 51 18.32 4.81 3.31
CA LEU A 51 17.11 5.21 4.01
C LEU A 51 16.51 4.03 4.78
N ARG A 52 16.41 2.85 4.15
CA ARG A 52 15.94 1.63 4.84
C ARG A 52 16.83 1.25 6.01
N THR A 53 18.14 1.40 5.86
CA THR A 53 19.10 1.14 6.95
C THR A 53 18.92 2.15 8.08
N LEU A 54 18.77 3.45 7.77
CA LEU A 54 18.55 4.50 8.76
C LEU A 54 17.31 4.26 9.61
N ILE A 55 16.19 3.89 8.99
CA ILE A 55 14.93 3.68 9.71
C ILE A 55 14.88 2.38 10.52
N GLY A 56 15.59 1.35 10.08
CA GLY A 56 15.59 0.03 10.72
C GLY A 56 16.73 -0.21 11.71
N SER A 57 17.79 0.57 11.67
CA SER A 57 18.99 0.33 12.48
C SER A 57 18.85 0.89 13.90
N PRO A 58 19.10 0.08 14.92
CA PRO A 58 19.14 0.54 16.31
C PRO A 58 20.42 1.27 16.68
N LEU A 59 21.42 1.32 15.78
CA LEU A 59 22.74 1.92 16.04
C LEU A 59 22.69 3.45 16.06
N TYR A 60 21.73 4.05 15.36
CA TYR A 60 21.59 5.50 15.32
C TYR A 60 20.84 6.03 16.56
N SER A 61 21.33 7.12 17.12
CA SER A 61 20.62 7.81 18.20
C SER A 61 19.30 8.43 17.70
N ARG A 62 18.39 8.78 18.62
CA ARG A 62 17.14 9.46 18.26
C ARG A 62 17.39 10.79 17.57
N GLU A 63 18.35 11.53 18.08
CA GLU A 63 18.76 12.84 17.57
C GLU A 63 19.34 12.71 16.15
N GLN A 64 20.13 11.68 15.90
CA GLN A 64 20.67 11.39 14.56
C GLN A 64 19.58 11.00 13.58
N GLN A 65 18.64 10.13 13.98
CA GLN A 65 17.49 9.76 13.16
C GLN A 65 16.58 10.95 12.87
N GLU A 66 16.31 11.78 13.88
CA GLU A 66 15.49 13.00 13.73
C GLU A 66 16.14 14.01 12.78
N ALA A 67 17.43 14.29 12.96
CA ALA A 67 18.17 15.21 12.10
C ALA A 67 18.21 14.70 10.65
N ALA A 68 18.50 13.41 10.45
CA ALA A 68 18.56 12.81 9.12
C ALA A 68 17.20 12.85 8.42
N ILE A 69 16.13 12.40 9.09
CA ILE A 69 14.79 12.39 8.48
C ILE A 69 14.26 13.81 8.26
N GLY A 70 14.62 14.74 9.13
CA GLY A 70 14.31 16.17 8.97
C GLY A 70 14.95 16.74 7.71
N SER A 71 16.24 16.48 7.48
CA SER A 71 16.96 16.92 6.28
C SER A 71 16.40 16.29 5.01
N ILE A 72 15.98 15.00 5.06
CA ILE A 72 15.33 14.33 3.93
C ILE A 72 13.97 14.99 3.64
N ALA A 73 13.16 15.23 4.66
CA ALA A 73 11.86 15.86 4.53
C ALA A 73 11.96 17.27 3.90
N GLU A 74 12.96 18.05 4.29
CA GLU A 74 13.23 19.38 3.74
C GLU A 74 13.66 19.30 2.27
N ARG A 75 14.58 18.41 1.93
CA ARG A 75 15.03 18.21 0.54
C ARG A 75 13.92 17.71 -0.38
N MET A 76 13.01 16.90 0.12
CA MET A 76 11.84 16.44 -0.61
C MET A 76 10.72 17.48 -0.67
N GLY A 77 10.82 18.60 0.04
CA GLY A 77 9.77 19.62 0.11
C GLY A 77 8.48 19.11 0.72
N LEU A 78 8.57 18.21 1.71
CA LEU A 78 7.39 17.65 2.36
C LEU A 78 6.63 18.73 3.13
N MET A 79 5.31 18.65 3.12
CA MET A 79 4.45 19.55 3.88
C MET A 79 4.79 19.48 5.39
N PRO A 80 4.64 20.59 6.13
CA PRO A 80 5.05 20.67 7.54
C PRO A 80 4.43 19.58 8.43
N VAL A 81 3.17 19.23 8.19
CA VAL A 81 2.45 18.22 8.97
C VAL A 81 3.11 16.85 8.78
N LEU A 82 3.45 16.47 7.54
CA LEU A 82 4.11 15.21 7.24
C LEU A 82 5.54 15.19 7.81
N ALA A 83 6.33 16.25 7.57
CA ALA A 83 7.68 16.39 8.09
C ALA A 83 7.74 16.29 9.63
N ASN A 84 6.82 16.96 10.32
CA ASN A 84 6.72 16.91 11.78
C ASN A 84 6.32 15.53 12.29
N THR A 85 5.42 14.84 11.58
CA THR A 85 5.06 13.45 11.92
C THR A 85 6.26 12.51 11.82
N LEU A 86 7.09 12.64 10.78
CA LEU A 86 8.32 11.86 10.63
C LEU A 86 9.33 12.14 11.75
N ARG A 87 9.54 13.41 12.11
CA ARG A 87 10.39 13.79 13.25
C ARG A 87 9.86 13.21 14.57
N LEU A 88 8.56 13.30 14.81
CA LEU A 88 7.92 12.73 16.00
C LEU A 88 8.09 11.20 16.07
N MET A 89 8.01 10.51 14.93
CA MET A 89 8.27 9.06 14.87
C MET A 89 9.74 8.75 15.23
N ALA A 90 10.71 9.55 14.76
CA ALA A 90 12.12 9.41 15.10
C ALA A 90 12.36 9.60 16.60
N GLN A 91 11.83 10.68 17.20
CA GLN A 91 11.91 10.96 18.64
C GLN A 91 11.37 9.84 19.50
N ASN A 92 10.31 9.16 19.04
CA ASN A 92 9.68 8.05 19.75
C ASN A 92 10.28 6.67 19.41
N ARG A 93 11.38 6.59 18.65
CA ARG A 93 11.98 5.35 18.15
C ARG A 93 11.00 4.46 17.39
N ARG A 94 10.11 5.07 16.59
CA ARG A 94 9.06 4.39 15.80
C ARG A 94 9.27 4.53 14.29
N LEU A 95 10.44 5.03 13.88
CA LEU A 95 10.74 5.29 12.47
C LEU A 95 10.76 3.99 11.65
N PHE A 96 11.02 2.84 12.28
CA PHE A 96 10.91 1.51 11.64
C PHE A 96 9.53 1.19 11.08
N ALA A 97 8.47 1.87 11.56
CA ALA A 97 7.10 1.72 11.08
C ALA A 97 6.77 2.64 9.89
N LEU A 98 7.77 3.36 9.34
CA LEU A 98 7.58 4.28 8.22
C LEU A 98 7.03 3.62 6.95
N PRO A 99 7.50 2.42 6.53
CA PRO A 99 6.91 1.76 5.36
C PRO A 99 5.40 1.51 5.52
N GLN A 100 4.98 1.00 6.68
CA GLN A 100 3.57 0.75 6.98
C GLN A 100 2.76 2.05 7.10
N LEU A 101 3.39 3.16 7.55
CA LEU A 101 2.76 4.48 7.55
C LEU A 101 2.45 4.92 6.12
N VAL A 102 3.40 4.79 5.21
CA VAL A 102 3.25 5.16 3.79
C VAL A 102 2.16 4.32 3.13
N ASP A 103 2.16 3.01 3.35
CA ASP A 103 1.12 2.11 2.84
C ASP A 103 -0.27 2.53 3.33
N ARG A 104 -0.38 2.84 4.62
CA ARG A 104 -1.65 3.24 5.22
C ARG A 104 -2.13 4.60 4.73
N LEU A 105 -1.23 5.58 4.60
CA LEU A 105 -1.56 6.89 4.03
C LEU A 105 -2.00 6.78 2.58
N THR A 106 -1.33 5.97 1.78
CA THR A 106 -1.72 5.71 0.39
C THR A 106 -3.15 5.17 0.32
N ALA A 107 -3.50 4.23 1.19
CA ALA A 107 -4.85 3.68 1.25
C ALA A 107 -5.90 4.72 1.68
N LEU A 108 -5.60 5.55 2.69
CA LEU A 108 -6.50 6.61 3.17
C LEU A 108 -6.73 7.69 2.11
N VAL A 109 -5.67 8.11 1.42
CA VAL A 109 -5.76 9.09 0.33
C VAL A 109 -6.59 8.54 -0.84
N ALA A 110 -6.35 7.27 -1.21
CA ALA A 110 -7.12 6.61 -2.27
C ALA A 110 -8.62 6.52 -1.90
N ASP A 111 -8.94 6.13 -0.67
CA ASP A 111 -10.33 6.03 -0.21
C ASP A 111 -11.03 7.40 -0.18
N ALA A 112 -10.34 8.44 0.28
CA ALA A 112 -10.87 9.81 0.30
C ALA A 112 -11.12 10.39 -1.10
N ARG A 113 -10.33 9.97 -2.10
CA ARG A 113 -10.53 10.32 -3.50
C ARG A 113 -11.60 9.48 -4.19
N GLY A 114 -12.19 8.52 -3.47
CA GLY A 114 -13.08 7.54 -4.10
C GLY A 114 -12.35 6.64 -5.09
N GLU A 115 -11.04 6.48 -4.94
CA GLU A 115 -10.21 5.58 -5.73
C GLU A 115 -10.11 4.22 -5.04
N VAL A 116 -10.02 3.15 -5.80
CA VAL A 116 -9.72 1.80 -5.30
C VAL A 116 -8.71 1.14 -6.22
N THR A 117 -7.68 0.55 -5.62
CA THR A 117 -6.72 -0.25 -6.39
C THR A 117 -7.24 -1.67 -6.54
N ALA A 118 -7.26 -2.15 -7.77
CA ALA A 118 -7.53 -3.54 -8.10
C ALA A 118 -6.22 -4.24 -8.48
N ASP A 119 -5.76 -5.15 -7.61
CA ASP A 119 -4.63 -6.02 -7.95
C ASP A 119 -5.14 -7.17 -8.81
N VAL A 120 -4.62 -7.26 -10.03
CA VAL A 120 -5.02 -8.27 -11.03
C VAL A 120 -3.81 -9.18 -11.29
N VAL A 121 -3.99 -10.46 -11.02
CA VAL A 121 -3.04 -11.50 -11.43
C VAL A 121 -3.66 -12.25 -12.60
N ALA A 122 -3.04 -12.18 -13.78
CA ALA A 122 -3.51 -12.79 -14.99
C ALA A 122 -2.51 -13.83 -15.50
N ALA A 123 -2.99 -14.87 -16.19
CA ALA A 123 -2.13 -15.91 -16.78
C ALA A 123 -1.26 -15.38 -17.94
N ALA A 124 -1.68 -14.28 -18.57
CA ALA A 124 -0.95 -13.60 -19.66
C ALA A 124 -1.11 -12.08 -19.54
N PRO A 125 -0.22 -11.29 -20.15
CA PRO A 125 -0.36 -9.85 -20.16
C PRO A 125 -1.71 -9.42 -20.76
N LEU A 126 -2.40 -8.50 -20.07
CA LEU A 126 -3.64 -7.93 -20.58
C LEU A 126 -3.34 -6.92 -21.69
N ASN A 127 -4.15 -6.92 -22.74
CA ASN A 127 -4.08 -5.85 -23.72
C ASN A 127 -4.85 -4.61 -23.25
N ALA A 128 -4.61 -3.44 -23.88
CA ALA A 128 -5.19 -2.17 -23.47
C ALA A 128 -6.73 -2.19 -23.45
N GLU A 129 -7.37 -2.92 -24.36
CA GLU A 129 -8.82 -3.05 -24.40
C GLU A 129 -9.36 -3.91 -23.25
N GLN A 130 -8.67 -4.98 -22.91
CA GLN A 130 -9.01 -5.83 -21.76
C GLN A 130 -8.85 -5.07 -20.45
N GLU A 131 -7.78 -4.30 -20.27
CA GLU A 131 -7.59 -3.43 -19.11
C GLU A 131 -8.70 -2.40 -18.99
N ARG A 132 -9.08 -1.73 -20.10
CA ARG A 132 -10.17 -0.75 -20.12
C ARG A 132 -11.50 -1.38 -19.71
N ARG A 133 -11.88 -2.50 -20.33
CA ARG A 133 -13.14 -3.21 -20.00
C ARG A 133 -13.17 -3.70 -18.56
N LEU A 134 -12.05 -4.19 -18.05
CA LEU A 134 -11.93 -4.62 -16.66
C LEU A 134 -12.10 -3.44 -15.71
N THR A 135 -11.43 -2.29 -15.98
CA THR A 135 -11.56 -1.06 -15.22
C THR A 135 -13.00 -0.58 -15.18
N GLU A 136 -13.67 -0.51 -16.33
CA GLU A 136 -15.07 -0.09 -16.44
C GLU A 136 -16.02 -1.01 -15.64
N THR A 137 -15.83 -2.33 -15.77
CA THR A 137 -16.65 -3.31 -15.04
C THR A 137 -16.45 -3.21 -13.52
N LEU A 138 -15.22 -3.05 -13.07
CA LEU A 138 -14.90 -2.90 -11.66
C LEU A 138 -15.38 -1.56 -11.10
N ALA A 139 -15.27 -0.48 -11.89
CA ALA A 139 -15.78 0.85 -11.53
C ALA A 139 -17.31 0.82 -11.37
N GLN A 140 -18.04 0.18 -12.27
CA GLN A 140 -19.49 0.01 -12.16
C GLN A 140 -19.90 -0.78 -10.90
N LYS A 141 -19.14 -1.83 -10.55
CA LYS A 141 -19.43 -2.64 -9.34
C LYS A 141 -19.07 -1.94 -8.04
N SER A 142 -18.00 -1.18 -8.02
CA SER A 142 -17.51 -0.52 -6.79
C SER A 142 -18.09 0.87 -6.56
N GLY A 143 -18.59 1.53 -7.63
CA GLY A 143 -18.97 2.94 -7.61
C GLY A 143 -17.78 3.90 -7.42
N LYS A 144 -16.55 3.40 -7.59
CA LYS A 144 -15.30 4.13 -7.34
C LYS A 144 -14.43 4.15 -8.61
N ILE A 145 -13.47 5.07 -8.63
CA ILE A 145 -12.44 5.11 -9.68
C ILE A 145 -11.47 3.97 -9.42
N VAL A 146 -11.31 3.05 -10.38
CA VAL A 146 -10.47 1.87 -10.25
C VAL A 146 -9.12 2.09 -10.93
N LYS A 147 -8.03 1.89 -10.17
CA LYS A 147 -6.67 1.79 -10.69
C LYS A 147 -6.25 0.32 -10.74
N LEU A 148 -5.86 -0.16 -11.93
CA LEU A 148 -5.38 -1.52 -12.09
C LEU A 148 -3.88 -1.61 -11.77
N ASN A 149 -3.51 -2.61 -10.98
CA ASN A 149 -2.14 -3.06 -10.77
C ASN A 149 -2.05 -4.50 -11.29
N THR A 150 -1.49 -4.68 -12.50
CA THR A 150 -1.49 -5.97 -13.18
C THR A 150 -0.17 -6.70 -12.96
N ARG A 151 -0.26 -8.02 -12.68
CA ARG A 151 0.88 -8.94 -12.63
C ARG A 151 0.57 -10.16 -13.48
N VAL A 152 1.60 -10.73 -14.07
CA VAL A 152 1.48 -11.97 -14.82
C VAL A 152 1.95 -13.14 -13.96
N ASP A 153 1.15 -14.20 -13.88
CA ASP A 153 1.48 -15.47 -13.25
C ASP A 153 1.03 -16.62 -14.16
N GLU A 154 1.99 -17.21 -14.86
CA GLU A 154 1.75 -18.33 -15.77
C GLU A 154 1.22 -19.59 -15.04
N GLY A 155 1.42 -19.68 -13.73
CA GLY A 155 0.92 -20.78 -12.89
C GLY A 155 -0.62 -20.86 -12.80
N LEU A 156 -1.33 -19.82 -13.26
CA LEU A 156 -2.80 -19.82 -13.31
C LEU A 156 -3.39 -20.67 -14.44
N ILE A 157 -2.57 -21.11 -15.41
CA ILE A 157 -2.98 -21.87 -16.61
C ILE A 157 -3.90 -21.04 -17.53
N GLY A 158 -4.76 -20.18 -16.97
CA GLY A 158 -5.70 -19.29 -17.66
C GLY A 158 -6.65 -18.59 -16.71
N GLY A 159 -7.28 -17.51 -17.19
CA GLY A 159 -8.15 -16.66 -16.38
C GLY A 159 -7.37 -15.61 -15.58
N MET A 160 -8.02 -15.05 -14.56
CA MET A 160 -7.42 -14.01 -13.70
C MET A 160 -7.97 -14.07 -12.28
N ILE A 161 -7.19 -13.56 -11.34
CA ILE A 161 -7.58 -13.29 -9.97
C ILE A 161 -7.59 -11.76 -9.80
N VAL A 162 -8.70 -11.22 -9.34
CA VAL A 162 -8.86 -9.78 -9.11
C VAL A 162 -9.12 -9.57 -7.63
N LYS A 163 -8.26 -8.79 -6.97
CA LYS A 163 -8.45 -8.34 -5.60
C LYS A 163 -8.80 -6.85 -5.61
N LEU A 164 -10.03 -6.52 -5.22
CA LEU A 164 -10.54 -5.16 -5.14
C LEU A 164 -10.75 -4.78 -3.67
N GLY A 165 -9.80 -4.07 -3.08
CA GLY A 165 -9.81 -3.80 -1.64
C GLY A 165 -9.83 -5.08 -0.81
N SER A 166 -10.93 -5.33 -0.06
CA SER A 166 -11.12 -6.54 0.74
C SER A 166 -11.81 -7.68 -0.02
N GLN A 167 -12.33 -7.42 -1.23
CA GLN A 167 -13.00 -8.44 -2.05
C GLN A 167 -12.01 -9.11 -3.00
N MET A 168 -12.13 -10.43 -3.13
CA MET A 168 -11.33 -11.22 -4.05
C MET A 168 -12.27 -11.98 -5.01
N ILE A 169 -12.05 -11.82 -6.30
CA ILE A 169 -12.78 -12.49 -7.38
C ILE A 169 -11.77 -13.37 -8.10
N ASP A 170 -11.91 -14.67 -7.94
CA ASP A 170 -11.07 -15.67 -8.60
C ASP A 170 -11.84 -16.31 -9.74
N SER A 171 -11.40 -16.05 -10.98
CA SER A 171 -11.93 -16.65 -12.20
C SER A 171 -10.90 -17.55 -12.90
N SER A 172 -9.84 -17.94 -12.22
CA SER A 172 -8.78 -18.77 -12.77
C SER A 172 -9.27 -20.20 -13.10
N ILE A 173 -8.72 -20.77 -14.16
CA ILE A 173 -8.99 -22.15 -14.55
C ILE A 173 -8.52 -23.11 -13.46
N ARG A 174 -7.42 -22.80 -12.80
CA ARG A 174 -6.87 -23.61 -11.71
C ARG A 174 -7.88 -23.80 -10.58
N SER A 175 -8.51 -22.72 -10.11
CA SER A 175 -9.52 -22.78 -9.04
C SER A 175 -10.78 -23.52 -9.48
N LYS A 176 -11.21 -23.34 -10.74
CA LYS A 176 -12.34 -24.08 -11.29
C LYS A 176 -12.07 -25.58 -11.37
N LEU A 177 -10.87 -25.98 -11.79
CA LEU A 177 -10.47 -27.40 -11.81
C LEU A 177 -10.38 -27.99 -10.40
N ALA A 178 -9.81 -27.28 -9.44
CA ALA A 178 -9.75 -27.72 -8.06
C ALA A 178 -11.15 -27.93 -7.46
N SER A 179 -12.06 -26.99 -7.73
CA SER A 179 -13.46 -27.11 -7.30
C SER A 179 -14.16 -28.32 -7.91
N LEU A 180 -13.96 -28.56 -9.21
CA LEU A 180 -14.51 -29.74 -9.88
C LEU A 180 -13.95 -31.04 -9.30
N GLN A 181 -12.65 -31.12 -9.03
CA GLN A 181 -12.04 -32.30 -8.40
C GLN A 181 -12.62 -32.58 -7.01
N ASN A 182 -12.88 -31.54 -6.21
CA ASN A 182 -13.48 -31.71 -4.89
C ASN A 182 -14.91 -32.24 -4.99
N VAL A 183 -15.72 -31.68 -5.87
CA VAL A 183 -17.09 -32.18 -6.11
C VAL A 183 -17.11 -33.65 -6.59
N MET A 184 -16.17 -34.04 -7.47
CA MET A 184 -16.04 -35.41 -7.91
C MET A 184 -15.59 -36.38 -6.80
N LYS A 185 -14.83 -35.93 -5.83
CA LYS A 185 -14.41 -36.74 -4.68
C LYS A 185 -15.50 -36.91 -3.61
N GLU A 186 -16.45 -35.97 -3.53
CA GLU A 186 -17.60 -36.05 -2.61
C GLU A 186 -18.75 -36.95 -3.14
N VAL A 187 -18.78 -37.22 -4.45
CA VAL A 187 -19.86 -38.00 -5.08
C VAL A 187 -19.42 -39.47 -5.38
N GLY A 188 -18.17 -39.82 -5.14
CA GLY A 188 -17.61 -41.16 -5.30
C GLY A 188 -17.25 -41.79 -3.98
#